data_b3e40f6f47c9f0b8f623bae24c2585b9
#
_entry.id   b3e40f6f47c9f0b8f623bae24c2585b9
#
_cell.length_a   1.000
_cell.length_b   1.000
_cell.length_c   1.000
_cell.angle_alpha   90.00
_cell.angle_beta   90.00
_cell.angle_gamma   90.00
#
_symmetry.space_group_name_H-M   'P 1'
#
loop_
_entity.id
_entity.type
_entity.pdbx_description
1 polymer ?
#
loop_
_entity_poly.entity_id
_entity_poly.type
_entity_poly.pdbx_seq_one_letter_code
_entity_poly.pdbx_strand_id
1 'polypeptide(L)'
;MFNGDDEKLFDLLKNDLSLLKEKATIYYSDRFKERRVYGASSLNAKISEGRGNYLEFSFNIENVNENEYKKIINAFKDNRRFFKLKDESFVDLKDEEVIKLLNLIDNLSEDSNIKSNEIKIHKSKAVFINESIKDNRLSFIHGKNIVEHISNKIESLTDINYEVPKDLKAKLRDYQLTGFNWFKTLSYYEFGGILADEMGLGKTLQTITFLLSEKGKKSVIVTPTSLIYNWKSEFEKFAPNLNIKIIHGNKEERIFTKEYINEYDVLLTTYGTLRNDYNLYEDINFDYCIIDEAQNIKNSLSQSSEVVKKLNAKVKFALTGTPIENNLMELWSLFDYIMPGYLYSKKKFQDKFIKNEKGIIELKKYIKPFILRRLKNDVMSELPDKIEKRYVVEMTKEQKKVYKTYIDDIKNKMKEKDLTKDKITIFSYLTKLRQLALDPGILVDGYIGGSGKIDVTVDLINEFINNNHKILLFSQFTSVLDSIKTIFDAEGIEYFYLDGSTKASERVSLVNEFNNSNKVKVFLISLKAGGTGLNLTSADVVIHFDPWWNPAIEDQATDRAHRFGQKNVVEVIKLISKGSIEEKIIKLQESKKEIINEIMNGNYTNGGFLSSLDADEIKELFS
;
A
#
# COMPACT_ATOMS: atom_id res chain seq x y z
N MET A 1 33.40 -18.67 48.51
CA MET A 1 32.54 -19.79 48.11
C MET A 1 31.29 -19.25 47.42
N PHE A 2 31.11 -19.61 46.13
CA PHE A 2 29.99 -19.11 45.32
C PHE A 2 28.82 -20.10 45.39
N ASN A 3 28.31 -20.41 46.57
CA ASN A 3 27.20 -21.35 46.73
C ASN A 3 25.93 -20.84 46.08
N GLY A 4 25.71 -21.17 44.80
CA GLY A 4 24.47 -20.90 44.07
C GLY A 4 24.30 -19.48 43.52
N ASP A 5 25.34 -18.62 43.59
CA ASP A 5 25.25 -17.23 43.07
C ASP A 5 25.85 -17.17 41.64
N ASP A 6 25.00 -17.38 40.66
CA ASP A 6 25.39 -17.37 39.25
C ASP A 6 25.88 -15.99 38.77
N GLU A 7 25.39 -14.87 39.36
CA GLU A 7 25.85 -13.53 39.05
C GLU A 7 27.34 -13.34 39.41
N LYS A 8 27.70 -13.68 40.64
CA LYS A 8 29.11 -13.58 41.09
C LYS A 8 30.02 -14.53 40.32
N LEU A 9 29.55 -15.72 39.97
CA LEU A 9 30.31 -16.65 39.17
C LEU A 9 30.54 -16.13 37.75
N PHE A 10 29.54 -15.54 37.14
CA PHE A 10 29.66 -14.89 35.84
C PHE A 10 30.69 -13.76 35.87
N ASP A 11 30.62 -12.86 36.86
CA ASP A 11 31.55 -11.73 37.00
C ASP A 11 32.99 -12.21 37.23
N LEU A 12 33.18 -13.22 38.05
CA LEU A 12 34.48 -13.82 38.26
C LEU A 12 35.08 -14.36 36.96
N LEU A 13 34.30 -15.15 36.20
CA LEU A 13 34.77 -15.77 34.95
C LEU A 13 35.00 -14.73 33.84
N LYS A 14 34.21 -13.68 33.80
CA LYS A 14 34.30 -12.65 32.75
C LYS A 14 35.45 -11.67 32.97
N ASN A 15 35.63 -11.17 34.20
CA ASN A 15 36.51 -10.03 34.50
C ASN A 15 37.63 -10.39 35.49
N ASP A 16 37.29 -10.99 36.62
CA ASP A 16 38.18 -11.05 37.76
C ASP A 16 39.26 -12.14 37.63
N LEU A 17 38.97 -13.22 36.89
CA LEU A 17 39.89 -14.33 36.75
C LEU A 17 41.18 -13.96 36.00
N SER A 18 41.07 -13.08 35.00
CA SER A 18 42.22 -12.56 34.26
C SER A 18 43.09 -11.66 35.15
N LEU A 19 42.47 -10.77 35.90
CA LEU A 19 43.14 -9.83 36.83
C LEU A 19 43.81 -10.61 38.00
N LEU A 20 43.17 -11.68 38.46
CA LEU A 20 43.75 -12.52 39.52
C LEU A 20 44.95 -13.33 39.02
N LYS A 21 44.94 -13.82 37.78
CA LYS A 21 46.06 -14.54 37.18
C LYS A 21 47.32 -13.68 37.01
N GLU A 22 47.16 -12.37 36.84
CA GLU A 22 48.29 -11.43 36.76
C GLU A 22 48.97 -11.21 38.12
N LYS A 23 48.24 -11.41 39.21
CA LYS A 23 48.70 -11.10 40.57
C LYS A 23 49.03 -12.33 41.44
N ALA A 24 48.49 -13.50 41.07
CA ALA A 24 48.64 -14.72 41.87
C ALA A 24 48.55 -16.00 41.02
N THR A 25 49.18 -17.07 41.50
CA THR A 25 49.01 -18.41 40.94
C THR A 25 47.69 -19.00 41.47
N ILE A 26 46.75 -19.28 40.60
CA ILE A 26 45.42 -19.77 40.95
C ILE A 26 45.36 -21.28 40.76
N TYR A 27 44.96 -22.00 41.80
CA TYR A 27 44.67 -23.43 41.75
C TYR A 27 43.16 -23.63 41.72
N TYR A 28 42.63 -24.31 40.70
CA TYR A 28 41.22 -24.63 40.56
C TYR A 28 41.03 -26.07 40.03
N SER A 29 39.88 -26.67 40.29
CA SER A 29 39.57 -28.03 39.82
C SER A 29 39.42 -28.03 38.29
N ASP A 30 39.65 -29.19 37.67
CA ASP A 30 39.52 -29.38 36.21
C ASP A 30 38.10 -28.97 35.73
N ARG A 31 37.08 -29.33 36.51
CA ARG A 31 35.68 -28.93 36.21
C ARG A 31 35.47 -27.43 36.22
N PHE A 32 36.16 -26.65 37.04
CA PHE A 32 36.09 -25.19 37.02
C PHE A 32 36.90 -24.60 35.86
N LYS A 33 38.00 -25.27 35.47
CA LYS A 33 38.88 -24.86 34.37
C LYS A 33 38.17 -24.88 33.01
N GLU A 34 37.16 -25.72 32.83
CA GLU A 34 36.38 -25.89 31.61
C GLU A 34 35.30 -24.83 31.46
N ARG A 35 34.88 -24.15 32.56
CA ARG A 35 33.84 -23.11 32.52
C ARG A 35 34.36 -21.87 31.85
N ARG A 36 33.55 -21.34 30.93
CA ARG A 36 33.86 -20.14 30.13
C ARG A 36 32.68 -19.20 30.03
N VAL A 37 32.97 -17.96 29.66
CA VAL A 37 31.97 -16.97 29.22
C VAL A 37 32.15 -16.80 27.73
N TYR A 38 31.14 -17.20 26.96
CA TYR A 38 31.12 -17.07 25.51
C TYR A 38 30.63 -15.70 25.12
N GLY A 39 31.40 -15.00 24.30
CA GLY A 39 31.13 -13.68 23.75
C GLY A 39 31.55 -13.59 22.28
N ALA A 40 31.95 -12.43 21.81
CA ALA A 40 32.29 -12.12 20.43
C ALA A 40 33.25 -13.12 19.74
N SER A 41 34.30 -13.56 20.45
CA SER A 41 35.30 -14.48 19.89
C SER A 41 34.81 -15.90 19.63
N SER A 42 33.64 -16.25 20.19
CA SER A 42 33.04 -17.59 20.10
C SER A 42 31.97 -17.69 19.02
N LEU A 43 31.73 -16.61 18.27
CA LEU A 43 30.68 -16.54 17.27
C LEU A 43 31.18 -16.95 15.89
N ASN A 44 30.36 -17.74 15.20
CA ASN A 44 30.54 -18.06 13.79
C ASN A 44 29.19 -18.13 13.11
N ALA A 45 29.06 -17.52 11.94
CA ALA A 45 27.86 -17.63 11.11
C ALA A 45 28.26 -17.74 9.64
N LYS A 46 27.42 -18.45 8.86
CA LYS A 46 27.69 -18.70 7.44
C LYS A 46 26.39 -18.57 6.65
N ILE A 47 26.48 -17.90 5.50
CA ILE A 47 25.43 -17.87 4.48
C ILE A 47 25.89 -18.75 3.32
N SER A 48 25.02 -19.64 2.87
CA SER A 48 25.22 -20.50 1.71
C SER A 48 23.99 -20.54 0.81
N GLU A 49 24.17 -20.93 -0.44
CA GLU A 49 23.04 -21.14 -1.34
C GLU A 49 22.31 -22.43 -0.93
N GLY A 50 20.99 -22.31 -0.74
CA GLY A 50 20.09 -23.41 -0.53
C GLY A 50 19.43 -23.88 -1.83
N ARG A 51 18.53 -24.84 -1.75
CA ARG A 51 17.77 -25.32 -2.91
C ARG A 51 16.72 -24.28 -3.33
N GLY A 52 16.62 -24.05 -4.64
CA GLY A 52 15.64 -23.11 -5.23
C GLY A 52 15.90 -21.67 -4.80
N ASN A 53 14.84 -20.97 -4.37
CA ASN A 53 14.91 -19.56 -3.97
C ASN A 53 15.25 -19.32 -2.50
N TYR A 54 15.97 -20.26 -1.89
CA TYR A 54 16.37 -20.15 -0.49
C TYR A 54 17.88 -20.01 -0.33
N LEU A 55 18.25 -19.28 0.72
CA LEU A 55 19.58 -19.26 1.31
C LEU A 55 19.52 -20.05 2.62
N GLU A 56 20.65 -20.62 3.02
CA GLU A 56 20.82 -21.27 4.31
C GLU A 56 21.72 -20.40 5.18
N PHE A 57 21.20 -19.96 6.32
CA PHE A 57 21.94 -19.23 7.34
C PHE A 57 22.20 -20.17 8.51
N SER A 58 23.44 -20.60 8.64
CA SER A 58 23.89 -21.37 9.79
C SER A 58 24.67 -20.48 10.76
N PHE A 59 24.50 -20.71 12.05
CA PHE A 59 25.17 -19.96 13.10
C PHE A 59 25.57 -20.88 14.25
N ASN A 60 26.65 -20.54 14.89
CA ASN A 60 27.17 -21.30 16.02
C ASN A 60 27.80 -20.37 17.05
N ILE A 61 27.55 -20.64 18.32
CA ILE A 61 28.31 -20.15 19.46
C ILE A 61 29.11 -21.36 19.96
N GLU A 62 30.41 -21.22 20.10
CA GLU A 62 31.30 -22.32 20.49
C GLU A 62 30.75 -23.08 21.71
N ASN A 63 30.74 -24.43 21.63
CA ASN A 63 30.25 -25.35 22.67
C ASN A 63 28.79 -25.18 23.12
N VAL A 64 27.94 -24.37 22.40
CA VAL A 64 26.52 -24.29 22.65
C VAL A 64 25.77 -25.36 21.85
N ASN A 65 24.96 -26.16 22.57
CA ASN A 65 24.17 -27.22 21.97
C ASN A 65 22.96 -26.61 21.19
N GLU A 66 22.61 -27.20 20.05
CA GLU A 66 21.48 -26.74 19.20
C GLU A 66 20.17 -26.56 19.98
N ASN A 67 19.86 -27.44 20.92
CA ASN A 67 18.65 -27.39 21.73
C ASN A 67 18.59 -26.22 22.73
N GLU A 68 19.71 -25.51 22.93
CA GLU A 68 19.79 -24.37 23.86
C GLU A 68 19.52 -23.02 23.20
N TYR A 69 19.67 -22.90 21.86
CA TYR A 69 19.47 -21.65 21.16
C TYR A 69 18.09 -21.02 21.40
N LYS A 70 17.03 -21.81 21.41
CA LYS A 70 15.67 -21.32 21.72
C LYS A 70 15.61 -20.67 23.11
N LYS A 71 16.28 -21.25 24.10
CA LYS A 71 16.31 -20.73 25.47
C LYS A 71 17.16 -19.46 25.56
N ILE A 72 18.29 -19.43 24.86
CA ILE A 72 19.19 -18.27 24.77
C ILE A 72 18.43 -17.08 24.16
N ILE A 73 17.70 -17.28 23.06
CA ILE A 73 16.92 -16.23 22.41
C ILE A 73 15.79 -15.74 23.31
N ASN A 74 15.11 -16.62 24.04
CA ASN A 74 14.09 -16.20 25.00
C ASN A 74 14.72 -15.40 26.17
N ALA A 75 15.85 -15.85 26.70
CA ALA A 75 16.56 -15.11 27.74
C ALA A 75 17.04 -13.73 27.26
N PHE A 76 17.46 -13.62 26.00
CA PHE A 76 17.79 -12.35 25.36
C PHE A 76 16.57 -11.43 25.25
N LYS A 77 15.42 -11.94 24.80
CA LYS A 77 14.15 -11.19 24.75
C LYS A 77 13.67 -10.73 26.13
N ASP A 78 13.91 -11.54 27.15
CA ASP A 78 13.65 -11.19 28.56
C ASP A 78 14.67 -10.19 29.12
N ASN A 79 15.59 -9.68 28.30
CA ASN A 79 16.64 -8.72 28.65
C ASN A 79 17.59 -9.20 29.77
N ARG A 80 17.79 -10.50 29.90
CA ARG A 80 18.73 -11.08 30.88
C ARG A 80 20.15 -10.67 30.55
N ARG A 81 21.01 -10.67 31.58
CA ARG A 81 22.42 -10.32 31.45
C ARG A 81 23.23 -11.44 30.80
N PHE A 82 22.95 -12.68 31.17
CA PHE A 82 23.60 -13.90 30.65
C PHE A 82 22.60 -15.06 30.59
N PHE A 83 23.02 -16.12 29.88
CA PHE A 83 22.35 -17.43 29.90
C PHE A 83 23.34 -18.50 30.37
N LYS A 84 22.96 -19.30 31.40
CA LYS A 84 23.76 -20.41 31.93
C LYS A 84 23.48 -21.67 31.12
N LEU A 85 24.55 -22.27 30.58
CA LEU A 85 24.53 -23.52 29.83
C LEU A 85 24.50 -24.73 30.77
N LYS A 86 24.25 -25.92 30.21
CA LYS A 86 24.22 -27.18 30.99
C LYS A 86 25.57 -27.57 31.55
N ASP A 87 26.68 -27.20 30.91
CA ASP A 87 28.04 -27.40 31.35
C ASP A 87 28.51 -26.37 32.41
N GLU A 88 27.57 -25.54 32.88
CA GLU A 88 27.80 -24.45 33.81
C GLU A 88 28.64 -23.28 33.26
N SER A 89 28.91 -23.23 31.95
CA SER A 89 29.43 -22.06 31.23
C SER A 89 28.32 -21.02 31.00
N PHE A 90 28.68 -19.84 30.56
CA PHE A 90 27.74 -18.75 30.34
C PHE A 90 27.85 -18.17 28.93
N VAL A 91 26.72 -17.74 28.37
CA VAL A 91 26.68 -16.89 27.17
C VAL A 91 26.39 -15.45 27.64
N ASP A 92 27.26 -14.53 27.28
CA ASP A 92 27.10 -13.10 27.63
C ASP A 92 26.10 -12.43 26.69
N LEU A 93 24.86 -12.19 27.17
CA LEU A 93 23.79 -11.58 26.39
C LEU A 93 23.88 -10.03 26.33
N LYS A 94 24.90 -9.44 26.97
CA LYS A 94 25.22 -8.01 26.87
C LYS A 94 26.48 -7.75 26.02
N ASP A 95 27.15 -8.80 25.52
CA ASP A 95 28.19 -8.64 24.52
C ASP A 95 27.63 -8.08 23.22
N GLU A 96 28.28 -7.06 22.66
CA GLU A 96 27.78 -6.32 21.51
C GLU A 96 27.60 -7.21 20.26
N GLU A 97 28.53 -8.09 19.98
CA GLU A 97 28.48 -8.98 18.82
C GLU A 97 27.45 -10.11 19.03
N VAL A 98 27.29 -10.61 20.26
CA VAL A 98 26.22 -11.57 20.60
C VAL A 98 24.85 -10.93 20.41
N ILE A 99 24.66 -9.69 20.86
CA ILE A 99 23.42 -8.92 20.65
C ILE A 99 23.13 -8.80 19.16
N LYS A 100 24.12 -8.44 18.35
CA LYS A 100 23.97 -8.30 16.89
C LYS A 100 23.56 -9.63 16.23
N LEU A 101 24.20 -10.74 16.62
CA LEU A 101 23.85 -12.07 16.12
C LEU A 101 22.42 -12.46 16.50
N LEU A 102 22.04 -12.32 17.78
CA LEU A 102 20.72 -12.71 18.27
C LEU A 102 19.62 -11.86 17.64
N ASN A 103 19.86 -10.57 17.43
CA ASN A 103 18.96 -9.70 16.68
C ASN A 103 18.81 -10.13 15.22
N LEU A 104 19.90 -10.48 14.55
CA LEU A 104 19.85 -10.98 13.17
C LEU A 104 19.05 -12.29 13.09
N ILE A 105 19.29 -13.23 14.00
CA ILE A 105 18.55 -14.50 14.09
C ILE A 105 17.06 -14.22 14.31
N ASP A 106 16.69 -13.34 15.24
CA ASP A 106 15.29 -12.98 15.49
C ASP A 106 14.62 -12.35 14.27
N ASN A 107 15.37 -11.54 13.51
CA ASN A 107 14.90 -10.91 12.28
C ASN A 107 14.76 -11.88 11.11
N LEU A 108 15.54 -12.95 11.07
CA LEU A 108 15.49 -13.94 10.00
C LEU A 108 14.49 -15.07 10.28
N SER A 109 14.20 -15.36 11.54
CA SER A 109 13.22 -16.40 11.93
C SER A 109 11.78 -15.90 11.77
N GLU A 110 10.92 -16.69 11.15
CA GLU A 110 9.49 -16.33 10.92
C GLU A 110 8.68 -16.34 12.22
N ASP A 111 8.89 -17.29 13.07
CA ASP A 111 8.34 -17.37 14.44
C ASP A 111 9.36 -18.02 15.36
N SER A 112 9.27 -17.77 16.65
CA SER A 112 10.18 -18.23 17.70
C SER A 112 10.48 -19.76 17.76
N ASN A 113 10.26 -20.49 16.69
CA ASN A 113 10.49 -21.91 16.54
C ASN A 113 11.84 -22.23 15.88
N ILE A 114 12.92 -21.65 16.41
CA ILE A 114 14.27 -22.11 16.04
C ILE A 114 14.45 -23.50 16.66
N LYS A 115 14.47 -24.50 15.80
CA LYS A 115 14.65 -25.92 16.19
C LYS A 115 16.10 -26.39 16.01
N SER A 116 16.91 -25.63 15.29
CA SER A 116 18.31 -25.94 14.97
C SER A 116 19.12 -24.64 14.84
N ASN A 117 20.42 -24.77 14.70
CA ASN A 117 21.34 -23.65 14.39
C ASN A 117 21.34 -23.28 12.89
N GLU A 118 20.36 -23.75 12.13
CA GLU A 118 20.18 -23.42 10.71
C GLU A 118 18.80 -22.82 10.45
N ILE A 119 18.76 -21.75 9.64
CA ILE A 119 17.54 -21.07 9.20
C ILE A 119 17.51 -21.05 7.68
N LYS A 120 16.44 -21.56 7.09
CA LYS A 120 16.17 -21.36 5.67
C LYS A 120 15.57 -19.98 5.46
N ILE A 121 16.18 -19.18 4.58
CA ILE A 121 15.84 -17.80 4.34
C ILE A 121 15.50 -17.65 2.87
N HIS A 122 14.36 -17.07 2.53
CA HIS A 122 14.05 -16.75 1.14
C HIS A 122 15.04 -15.70 0.61
N LYS A 123 15.52 -15.88 -0.63
CA LYS A 123 16.50 -14.97 -1.28
C LYS A 123 16.08 -13.50 -1.27
N SER A 124 14.77 -13.19 -1.21
CA SER A 124 14.28 -11.81 -1.07
C SER A 124 14.83 -11.08 0.16
N LYS A 125 15.17 -11.80 1.23
CA LYS A 125 15.78 -11.19 2.44
C LYS A 125 17.26 -10.84 2.26
N ALA A 126 17.87 -11.17 1.10
CA ALA A 126 19.30 -10.91 0.86
C ALA A 126 19.66 -9.42 0.97
N VAL A 127 18.79 -8.52 0.47
CA VAL A 127 19.01 -7.06 0.58
C VAL A 127 19.06 -6.63 2.04
N PHE A 128 18.08 -7.07 2.85
CA PHE A 128 18.07 -6.77 4.27
C PHE A 128 19.29 -7.32 5.00
N ILE A 129 19.70 -8.56 4.68
CA ILE A 129 20.87 -9.18 5.28
C ILE A 129 22.14 -8.41 4.92
N ASN A 130 22.29 -8.04 3.64
CA ASN A 130 23.43 -7.27 3.15
C ASN A 130 23.54 -5.90 3.86
N GLU A 131 22.44 -5.16 3.98
CA GLU A 131 22.40 -3.90 4.72
C GLU A 131 22.71 -4.12 6.21
N SER A 132 22.13 -5.16 6.84
CA SER A 132 22.38 -5.48 8.25
C SER A 132 23.85 -5.81 8.51
N ILE A 133 24.52 -6.50 7.57
CA ILE A 133 25.95 -6.81 7.64
C ILE A 133 26.79 -5.53 7.53
N LYS A 134 26.45 -4.63 6.60
CA LYS A 134 27.15 -3.36 6.37
C LYS A 134 27.02 -2.41 7.57
N ASP A 135 25.79 -2.17 8.02
CA ASP A 135 25.47 -1.24 9.11
C ASP A 135 26.08 -1.65 10.45
N ASN A 136 26.02 -2.94 10.77
CA ASN A 136 26.50 -3.46 12.05
C ASN A 136 27.95 -3.96 11.99
N ARG A 137 28.61 -3.89 10.83
CA ARG A 137 30.00 -4.37 10.62
C ARG A 137 30.22 -5.80 11.12
N LEU A 138 29.29 -6.71 10.79
CA LEU A 138 29.29 -8.09 11.28
C LEU A 138 30.48 -8.88 10.70
N SER A 139 31.57 -8.96 11.44
CA SER A 139 32.83 -9.61 10.98
C SER A 139 32.73 -11.14 10.98
N PHE A 140 31.98 -11.71 11.91
CA PHE A 140 31.84 -13.17 12.14
C PHE A 140 31.00 -13.90 11.08
N ILE A 141 30.42 -13.22 10.08
CA ILE A 141 29.62 -13.85 9.04
C ILE A 141 30.47 -14.18 7.83
N HIS A 142 30.46 -15.43 7.40
CA HIS A 142 31.07 -15.93 6.17
C HIS A 142 30.04 -16.03 5.03
N GLY A 143 30.48 -15.95 3.74
CA GLY A 143 29.60 -16.06 2.58
C GLY A 143 28.81 -14.78 2.27
N LYS A 144 29.27 -13.62 2.74
CA LYS A 144 28.62 -12.30 2.51
C LYS A 144 28.46 -11.97 1.02
N ASN A 145 29.40 -12.41 0.18
CA ASN A 145 29.39 -12.18 -1.27
C ASN A 145 28.11 -12.69 -1.96
N ILE A 146 27.45 -13.70 -1.42
CA ILE A 146 26.21 -14.26 -1.97
C ILE A 146 25.08 -13.22 -1.85
N VAL A 147 24.87 -12.69 -0.65
CA VAL A 147 23.81 -11.68 -0.40
C VAL A 147 24.16 -10.34 -1.04
N GLU A 148 25.44 -9.99 -1.07
CA GLU A 148 25.92 -8.77 -1.74
C GLU A 148 25.67 -8.83 -3.26
N HIS A 149 25.94 -9.96 -3.91
CA HIS A 149 25.67 -10.14 -5.33
C HIS A 149 24.17 -9.99 -5.66
N ILE A 150 23.29 -10.60 -4.86
CA ILE A 150 21.83 -10.48 -5.03
C ILE A 150 21.38 -9.03 -4.78
N SER A 151 21.87 -8.42 -3.67
CA SER A 151 21.52 -7.04 -3.30
C SER A 151 21.95 -6.04 -4.39
N ASN A 152 23.20 -6.12 -4.85
CA ASN A 152 23.72 -5.21 -5.86
C ASN A 152 22.93 -5.31 -7.18
N LYS A 153 22.55 -6.52 -7.59
CA LYS A 153 21.70 -6.69 -8.78
C LYS A 153 20.30 -6.12 -8.63
N ILE A 154 19.72 -6.20 -7.42
CA ILE A 154 18.40 -5.60 -7.15
C ILE A 154 18.52 -4.06 -7.02
N GLU A 155 19.64 -3.54 -6.53
CA GLU A 155 19.87 -2.10 -6.38
C GLU A 155 20.30 -1.43 -7.68
N SER A 156 21.04 -2.15 -8.54
CA SER A 156 21.51 -1.66 -9.85
C SER A 156 20.48 -1.87 -10.97
N LEU A 157 19.19 -1.68 -10.68
CA LEU A 157 18.10 -1.82 -11.66
C LEU A 157 18.26 -0.92 -12.89
N THR A 158 19.01 0.17 -12.77
CA THR A 158 19.35 1.11 -13.85
C THR A 158 20.38 0.55 -14.84
N ASP A 159 21.17 -0.44 -14.43
CA ASP A 159 22.32 -0.93 -15.21
C ASP A 159 21.97 -2.21 -16.02
N ILE A 160 20.83 -2.84 -15.72
CA ILE A 160 20.37 -4.03 -16.45
C ILE A 160 19.36 -3.59 -17.52
N ASN A 161 19.79 -3.55 -18.76
CA ASN A 161 18.92 -3.27 -19.89
C ASN A 161 18.44 -4.58 -20.51
N TYR A 162 17.16 -4.92 -20.26
CA TYR A 162 16.49 -5.97 -20.99
C TYR A 162 16.00 -5.45 -22.33
N GLU A 163 16.06 -6.29 -23.37
CA GLU A 163 15.54 -5.92 -24.68
C GLU A 163 14.01 -5.79 -24.64
N VAL A 164 13.52 -4.63 -25.06
CA VAL A 164 12.08 -4.38 -25.19
C VAL A 164 11.53 -5.22 -26.34
N PRO A 165 10.39 -5.92 -26.18
CA PRO A 165 9.82 -6.74 -27.23
C PRO A 165 9.57 -5.93 -28.51
N LYS A 166 10.04 -6.43 -29.65
CA LYS A 166 9.89 -5.76 -30.98
C LYS A 166 8.42 -5.64 -31.42
N ASP A 167 7.57 -6.52 -30.91
CA ASP A 167 6.14 -6.57 -31.22
C ASP A 167 5.32 -5.52 -30.42
N LEU A 168 5.94 -4.82 -29.47
CA LEU A 168 5.28 -3.76 -28.72
C LEU A 168 4.93 -2.58 -29.63
N LYS A 169 3.66 -2.20 -29.67
CA LYS A 169 3.15 -1.07 -30.48
C LYS A 169 3.21 0.27 -29.73
N ALA A 170 4.26 0.47 -28.95
CA ALA A 170 4.53 1.71 -28.23
C ALA A 170 6.02 1.94 -28.04
N LYS A 171 6.42 3.21 -27.85
CA LYS A 171 7.77 3.56 -27.40
C LYS A 171 7.71 3.86 -25.90
N LEU A 172 8.47 3.12 -25.10
CA LEU A 172 8.59 3.38 -23.69
C LEU A 172 9.40 4.65 -23.44
N ARG A 173 9.02 5.41 -22.41
CA ARG A 173 9.81 6.49 -21.83
C ARG A 173 10.89 5.90 -20.92
N ASP A 174 11.91 6.67 -20.59
CA ASP A 174 13.05 6.20 -19.78
C ASP A 174 12.59 5.63 -18.43
N TYR A 175 11.68 6.32 -17.75
CA TYR A 175 11.14 5.81 -16.50
C TYR A 175 10.28 4.54 -16.69
N GLN A 176 9.56 4.40 -17.81
CA GLN A 176 8.79 3.18 -18.11
C GLN A 176 9.71 2.00 -18.44
N LEU A 177 10.82 2.28 -19.13
CA LEU A 177 11.88 1.29 -19.37
C LEU A 177 12.48 0.82 -18.04
N THR A 178 12.76 1.75 -17.11
CA THR A 178 13.19 1.40 -15.75
C THR A 178 12.18 0.49 -15.05
N GLY A 179 10.87 0.77 -15.17
CA GLY A 179 9.82 -0.07 -14.59
C GLY A 179 9.74 -1.45 -15.23
N PHE A 180 9.89 -1.54 -16.54
CA PHE A 180 10.00 -2.81 -17.27
C PHE A 180 11.20 -3.63 -16.81
N ASN A 181 12.37 -3.02 -16.72
CA ASN A 181 13.60 -3.67 -16.23
C ASN A 181 13.43 -4.16 -14.78
N TRP A 182 12.76 -3.38 -13.91
CA TRP A 182 12.45 -3.75 -12.54
C TRP A 182 11.54 -5.00 -12.48
N PHE A 183 10.47 -5.07 -13.30
CA PHE A 183 9.64 -6.27 -13.40
C PHE A 183 10.46 -7.49 -13.82
N LYS A 184 11.29 -7.35 -14.85
CA LYS A 184 12.15 -8.44 -15.35
C LYS A 184 13.13 -8.93 -14.29
N THR A 185 13.76 -8.00 -13.57
CA THR A 185 14.73 -8.36 -12.52
C THR A 185 14.06 -9.08 -11.36
N LEU A 186 12.92 -8.58 -10.86
CA LEU A 186 12.18 -9.27 -9.81
C LEU A 186 11.70 -10.65 -10.27
N SER A 187 11.17 -10.74 -11.49
CA SER A 187 10.74 -12.01 -12.08
C SER A 187 11.89 -13.03 -12.19
N TYR A 188 13.10 -12.60 -12.56
CA TYR A 188 14.28 -13.46 -12.65
C TYR A 188 14.62 -14.12 -11.30
N TYR A 189 14.42 -13.39 -10.19
CA TYR A 189 14.62 -13.90 -8.84
C TYR A 189 13.37 -14.54 -8.22
N GLU A 190 12.27 -14.61 -8.97
CA GLU A 190 10.94 -15.02 -8.50
C GLU A 190 10.45 -14.20 -7.29
N PHE A 191 10.77 -12.90 -7.27
CA PHE A 191 10.30 -11.97 -6.26
C PHE A 191 9.04 -11.24 -6.74
N GLY A 192 8.11 -11.04 -5.83
CA GLY A 192 6.99 -10.16 -6.06
C GLY A 192 7.36 -8.69 -5.84
N GLY A 193 6.50 -7.78 -6.32
CA GLY A 193 6.72 -6.35 -6.15
C GLY A 193 5.47 -5.50 -6.30
N ILE A 194 5.57 -4.24 -5.86
CA ILE A 194 4.50 -3.25 -5.92
C ILE A 194 4.93 -2.11 -6.84
N LEU A 195 4.30 -1.98 -8.00
CA LEU A 195 4.46 -0.81 -8.85
C LEU A 195 3.50 0.28 -8.36
N ALA A 196 4.06 1.24 -7.63
CA ALA A 196 3.34 2.28 -6.91
C ALA A 196 3.45 3.66 -7.59
N ASP A 197 3.71 3.69 -8.89
CA ASP A 197 3.77 4.91 -9.69
C ASP A 197 2.50 5.73 -9.56
N GLU A 198 2.64 7.04 -9.55
CA GLU A 198 1.49 7.95 -9.59
C GLU A 198 0.58 7.63 -10.78
N MET A 199 -0.71 7.93 -10.64
CA MET A 199 -1.66 7.67 -11.71
C MET A 199 -1.29 8.44 -12.98
N GLY A 200 -1.49 7.80 -14.15
CA GLY A 200 -1.15 8.41 -15.45
C GLY A 200 0.27 8.16 -15.93
N LEU A 201 1.16 7.57 -15.13
CA LEU A 201 2.53 7.21 -15.53
C LEU A 201 2.61 5.92 -16.37
N GLY A 202 1.48 5.31 -16.72
CA GLY A 202 1.44 4.16 -17.64
C GLY A 202 1.83 2.83 -16.98
N LYS A 203 1.37 2.57 -15.75
CA LYS A 203 1.52 1.26 -15.10
C LYS A 203 1.04 0.12 -15.97
N THR A 204 -0.11 0.31 -16.65
CA THR A 204 -0.67 -0.66 -17.60
C THR A 204 0.28 -0.97 -18.73
N LEU A 205 0.86 0.05 -19.39
CA LEU A 205 1.80 -0.13 -20.50
C LEU A 205 3.08 -0.86 -20.05
N GLN A 206 3.64 -0.51 -18.90
CA GLN A 206 4.81 -1.18 -18.33
C GLN A 206 4.52 -2.66 -18.07
N THR A 207 3.34 -2.96 -17.53
CA THR A 207 2.88 -4.34 -17.24
C THR A 207 2.65 -5.12 -18.54
N ILE A 208 2.00 -4.52 -19.55
CA ILE A 208 1.79 -5.15 -20.86
C ILE A 208 3.13 -5.44 -21.53
N THR A 209 4.09 -4.52 -21.48
CA THR A 209 5.43 -4.73 -22.03
C THR A 209 6.12 -5.89 -21.35
N PHE A 210 6.02 -5.98 -20.03
CA PHE A 210 6.57 -7.11 -19.27
C PHE A 210 5.92 -8.44 -19.69
N LEU A 211 4.59 -8.52 -19.74
CA LEU A 211 3.89 -9.74 -20.15
C LEU A 211 4.19 -10.14 -21.60
N LEU A 212 4.32 -9.16 -22.49
CA LEU A 212 4.71 -9.42 -23.87
C LEU A 212 6.14 -10.01 -23.97
N SER A 213 7.06 -9.56 -23.11
CA SER A 213 8.42 -10.13 -23.04
C SER A 213 8.46 -11.54 -22.45
N GLU A 214 7.39 -11.96 -21.79
CA GLU A 214 7.21 -13.27 -21.17
C GLU A 214 6.18 -14.13 -21.94
N LYS A 215 5.95 -13.84 -23.22
CA LYS A 215 5.01 -14.57 -24.06
C LYS A 215 5.22 -16.10 -23.99
N GLY A 216 4.13 -16.83 -23.88
CA GLY A 216 4.14 -18.29 -23.67
C GLY A 216 4.09 -18.70 -22.19
N LYS A 217 4.20 -17.76 -21.26
CA LYS A 217 3.94 -17.97 -19.83
C LYS A 217 2.50 -17.58 -19.50
N LYS A 218 1.90 -18.27 -18.52
CA LYS A 218 0.51 -18.06 -18.13
C LYS A 218 0.39 -16.97 -17.09
N SER A 219 -0.44 -15.99 -17.37
CA SER A 219 -0.66 -14.85 -16.48
C SER A 219 -2.14 -14.66 -16.16
N VAL A 220 -2.42 -14.22 -14.94
CA VAL A 220 -3.75 -13.74 -14.55
C VAL A 220 -3.66 -12.30 -14.04
N ILE A 221 -4.56 -11.44 -14.54
CA ILE A 221 -4.73 -10.08 -14.05
C ILE A 221 -6.09 -9.98 -13.37
N VAL A 222 -6.07 -9.54 -12.12
CA VAL A 222 -7.29 -9.27 -11.33
C VAL A 222 -7.45 -7.76 -11.18
N THR A 223 -8.56 -7.24 -11.68
CA THR A 223 -8.80 -5.80 -11.76
C THR A 223 -10.21 -5.43 -11.25
N PRO A 224 -10.49 -4.19 -10.85
CA PRO A 224 -11.86 -3.72 -10.66
C PRO A 224 -12.71 -3.90 -11.92
N THR A 225 -14.00 -4.17 -11.74
CA THR A 225 -14.95 -4.36 -12.85
C THR A 225 -14.94 -3.22 -13.86
N SER A 226 -14.77 -1.99 -13.39
CA SER A 226 -14.71 -0.79 -14.24
C SER A 226 -13.50 -0.73 -15.17
N LEU A 227 -12.44 -1.49 -14.89
CA LEU A 227 -11.17 -1.44 -15.64
C LEU A 227 -10.98 -2.60 -16.61
N ILE A 228 -11.79 -3.65 -16.53
CA ILE A 228 -11.54 -4.88 -17.27
C ILE A 228 -11.52 -4.69 -18.79
N TYR A 229 -12.44 -3.88 -19.32
CA TYR A 229 -12.49 -3.56 -20.75
C TYR A 229 -11.42 -2.54 -21.17
N ASN A 230 -10.99 -1.67 -20.25
CA ASN A 230 -9.86 -0.78 -20.49
C ASN A 230 -8.56 -1.58 -20.63
N TRP A 231 -8.33 -2.58 -19.78
CA TRP A 231 -7.20 -3.50 -19.93
C TRP A 231 -7.22 -4.21 -21.29
N LYS A 232 -8.38 -4.72 -21.72
CA LYS A 232 -8.53 -5.34 -23.03
C LYS A 232 -8.13 -4.39 -24.15
N SER A 233 -8.69 -3.18 -24.15
CA SER A 233 -8.39 -2.16 -25.18
C SER A 233 -6.91 -1.77 -25.21
N GLU A 234 -6.25 -1.68 -24.05
CA GLU A 234 -4.82 -1.38 -23.94
C GLU A 234 -3.96 -2.54 -24.50
N PHE A 235 -4.33 -3.79 -24.26
CA PHE A 235 -3.66 -4.93 -24.86
C PHE A 235 -3.84 -4.96 -26.39
N GLU A 236 -5.05 -4.78 -26.89
CA GLU A 236 -5.34 -4.73 -28.34
C GLU A 236 -4.52 -3.64 -29.03
N LYS A 237 -4.33 -2.50 -28.34
CA LYS A 237 -3.56 -1.36 -28.84
C LYS A 237 -2.06 -1.59 -28.81
N PHE A 238 -1.49 -2.13 -27.73
CA PHE A 238 -0.05 -2.16 -27.49
C PHE A 238 0.60 -3.52 -27.72
N ALA A 239 -0.15 -4.62 -27.52
CA ALA A 239 0.35 -5.97 -27.65
C ALA A 239 -0.69 -6.91 -28.30
N PRO A 240 -1.12 -6.64 -29.55
CA PRO A 240 -2.16 -7.43 -30.24
C PRO A 240 -1.78 -8.90 -30.46
N ASN A 241 -0.51 -9.25 -30.30
CA ASN A 241 0.02 -10.61 -30.47
C ASN A 241 -0.11 -11.48 -29.20
N LEU A 242 -0.62 -10.94 -28.08
CA LEU A 242 -0.94 -11.72 -26.90
C LEU A 242 -2.38 -12.21 -26.95
N ASN A 243 -2.58 -13.49 -26.71
CA ASN A 243 -3.92 -14.08 -26.62
C ASN A 243 -4.52 -13.80 -25.23
N ILE A 244 -5.62 -13.06 -25.21
CA ILE A 244 -6.25 -12.60 -23.97
C ILE A 244 -7.66 -13.14 -23.84
N LYS A 245 -8.03 -13.63 -22.67
CA LYS A 245 -9.40 -14.02 -22.32
C LYS A 245 -9.94 -13.17 -21.18
N ILE A 246 -11.08 -12.54 -21.40
CA ILE A 246 -11.87 -11.93 -20.32
C ILE A 246 -12.76 -13.01 -19.70
N ILE A 247 -12.69 -13.13 -18.38
CA ILE A 247 -13.56 -13.97 -17.55
C ILE A 247 -14.40 -13.02 -16.70
N HIS A 248 -15.50 -12.58 -17.27
CA HIS A 248 -16.46 -11.66 -16.66
C HIS A 248 -17.80 -11.75 -17.40
N GLY A 249 -18.91 -11.32 -16.77
CA GLY A 249 -20.23 -11.38 -17.34
C GLY A 249 -21.15 -12.36 -16.62
N ASN A 250 -22.08 -13.00 -17.34
CA ASN A 250 -22.98 -14.00 -16.78
C ASN A 250 -22.25 -15.32 -16.50
N LYS A 251 -22.92 -16.27 -15.81
CA LYS A 251 -22.30 -17.52 -15.37
C LYS A 251 -21.81 -18.38 -16.55
N GLU A 252 -22.54 -18.38 -17.64
CA GLU A 252 -22.20 -19.17 -18.85
C GLU A 252 -20.95 -18.64 -19.54
N GLU A 253 -20.77 -17.33 -19.61
CA GLU A 253 -19.61 -16.67 -20.17
C GLU A 253 -18.33 -16.87 -19.36
N ARG A 254 -18.46 -17.24 -18.07
CA ARG A 254 -17.35 -17.39 -17.13
C ARG A 254 -16.87 -18.83 -16.96
N ILE A 255 -17.64 -19.81 -17.44
CA ILE A 255 -17.24 -21.23 -17.38
C ILE A 255 -16.13 -21.49 -18.40
N PHE A 256 -15.07 -22.12 -17.93
CA PHE A 256 -13.96 -22.56 -18.79
C PHE A 256 -13.37 -23.88 -18.27
N THR A 257 -12.76 -24.65 -19.16
CA THR A 257 -11.98 -25.84 -18.79
C THR A 257 -10.50 -25.50 -18.68
N LYS A 258 -9.71 -26.35 -18.01
CA LYS A 258 -8.26 -26.17 -17.90
C LYS A 258 -7.59 -26.22 -19.25
N GLU A 259 -8.05 -27.03 -20.18
CA GLU A 259 -7.53 -27.14 -21.54
C GLU A 259 -7.72 -25.82 -22.29
N TYR A 260 -8.89 -25.21 -22.15
CA TYR A 260 -9.22 -23.93 -22.79
C TYR A 260 -8.31 -22.77 -22.34
N ILE A 261 -7.89 -22.78 -21.05
CA ILE A 261 -6.96 -21.77 -20.52
C ILE A 261 -5.60 -21.85 -21.21
N ASN A 262 -5.18 -23.04 -21.66
CA ASN A 262 -3.87 -23.21 -22.28
C ASN A 262 -3.71 -22.46 -23.62
N GLU A 263 -4.81 -22.06 -24.23
CA GLU A 263 -4.83 -21.28 -25.47
C GLU A 263 -4.55 -19.78 -25.25
N TYR A 264 -4.58 -19.32 -24.00
CA TYR A 264 -4.42 -17.90 -23.68
C TYR A 264 -3.14 -17.61 -22.89
N ASP A 265 -2.48 -16.51 -23.23
CA ASP A 265 -1.31 -15.99 -22.51
C ASP A 265 -1.76 -15.26 -21.22
N VAL A 266 -2.88 -14.52 -21.29
CA VAL A 266 -3.37 -13.68 -20.19
C VAL A 266 -4.86 -13.89 -19.95
N LEU A 267 -5.23 -14.19 -18.70
CA LEU A 267 -6.60 -14.17 -18.22
C LEU A 267 -6.88 -12.83 -17.52
N LEU A 268 -7.93 -12.14 -17.95
CA LEU A 268 -8.42 -10.93 -17.30
C LEU A 268 -9.68 -11.27 -16.49
N THR A 269 -9.67 -11.01 -15.20
CA THR A 269 -10.84 -11.22 -14.33
C THR A 269 -11.02 -10.08 -13.34
N THR A 270 -12.13 -10.07 -12.61
CA THR A 270 -12.38 -9.06 -11.58
C THR A 270 -12.32 -9.65 -10.18
N TYR A 271 -12.07 -8.81 -9.16
CA TYR A 271 -12.10 -9.25 -7.76
C TYR A 271 -13.42 -9.94 -7.38
N GLY A 272 -14.56 -9.43 -7.88
CA GLY A 272 -15.88 -10.01 -7.63
C GLY A 272 -16.07 -11.35 -8.32
N THR A 273 -15.68 -11.46 -9.59
CA THR A 273 -15.77 -12.70 -10.37
C THR A 273 -14.86 -13.76 -9.76
N LEU A 274 -13.61 -13.43 -9.48
CA LEU A 274 -12.66 -14.36 -8.87
C LEU A 274 -13.17 -14.90 -7.53
N ARG A 275 -13.76 -14.05 -6.70
CA ARG A 275 -14.35 -14.47 -5.41
C ARG A 275 -15.48 -15.49 -5.59
N ASN A 276 -16.34 -15.26 -6.59
CA ASN A 276 -17.49 -16.14 -6.82
C ASN A 276 -17.12 -17.48 -7.46
N ASP A 277 -16.06 -17.48 -8.28
CA ASP A 277 -15.70 -18.61 -9.13
C ASP A 277 -14.29 -19.17 -8.81
N TYR A 278 -13.81 -18.99 -7.58
CA TYR A 278 -12.43 -19.37 -7.17
C TYR A 278 -12.10 -20.84 -7.48
N ASN A 279 -13.04 -21.73 -7.32
CA ASN A 279 -12.88 -23.16 -7.62
C ASN A 279 -12.46 -23.46 -9.07
N LEU A 280 -12.73 -22.54 -10.02
CA LEU A 280 -12.25 -22.67 -11.40
C LEU A 280 -10.74 -22.37 -11.54
N TYR A 281 -10.16 -21.66 -10.58
CA TYR A 281 -8.76 -21.24 -10.58
C TYR A 281 -7.85 -22.08 -9.67
N GLU A 282 -8.42 -22.85 -8.73
CA GLU A 282 -7.72 -23.49 -7.61
C GLU A 282 -6.57 -24.39 -8.06
N ASP A 283 -6.74 -25.13 -9.14
CA ASP A 283 -5.74 -26.07 -9.66
C ASP A 283 -4.89 -25.49 -10.80
N ILE A 284 -4.97 -24.19 -11.08
CA ILE A 284 -4.21 -23.57 -12.15
C ILE A 284 -2.92 -23.00 -11.57
N ASN A 285 -1.80 -23.38 -12.18
CA ASN A 285 -0.50 -22.81 -11.86
C ASN A 285 -0.20 -21.69 -12.85
N PHE A 286 -0.19 -20.46 -12.37
CA PHE A 286 0.21 -19.29 -13.15
C PHE A 286 1.71 -19.04 -12.97
N ASP A 287 2.36 -18.49 -14.01
CA ASP A 287 3.68 -17.92 -13.86
C ASP A 287 3.58 -16.54 -13.18
N TYR A 288 2.57 -15.75 -13.57
CA TYR A 288 2.34 -14.40 -13.02
C TYR A 288 0.91 -14.18 -12.56
N CYS A 289 0.75 -13.60 -11.37
CA CYS A 289 -0.51 -13.06 -10.90
C CYS A 289 -0.34 -11.56 -10.63
N ILE A 290 -1.10 -10.74 -11.34
CA ILE A 290 -1.01 -9.28 -11.23
C ILE A 290 -2.36 -8.75 -10.75
N ILE A 291 -2.34 -7.93 -9.71
CA ILE A 291 -3.55 -7.24 -9.26
C ILE A 291 -3.44 -5.76 -9.57
N ASP A 292 -4.50 -5.20 -10.13
CA ASP A 292 -4.61 -3.77 -10.38
C ASP A 292 -5.52 -3.11 -9.32
N GLU A 293 -5.25 -1.84 -9.03
CA GLU A 293 -5.87 -1.10 -7.93
C GLU A 293 -5.81 -1.91 -6.63
N ALA A 294 -4.58 -2.25 -6.23
CA ALA A 294 -4.29 -3.16 -5.12
C ALA A 294 -4.86 -2.70 -3.76
N GLN A 295 -5.37 -1.46 -3.63
CA GLN A 295 -6.13 -1.04 -2.46
C GLN A 295 -7.37 -1.91 -2.19
N ASN A 296 -7.86 -2.67 -3.16
CA ASN A 296 -8.96 -3.62 -2.97
C ASN A 296 -8.63 -4.78 -2.02
N ILE A 297 -7.34 -5.04 -1.76
CA ILE A 297 -6.89 -6.10 -0.84
C ILE A 297 -6.19 -5.56 0.41
N LYS A 298 -6.19 -4.25 0.65
CA LYS A 298 -5.58 -3.63 1.84
C LYS A 298 -6.17 -4.15 3.16
N ASN A 299 -7.47 -4.45 3.18
CA ASN A 299 -8.07 -5.16 4.31
C ASN A 299 -7.79 -6.66 4.17
N SER A 300 -6.83 -7.15 4.97
CA SER A 300 -6.41 -8.56 4.97
C SER A 300 -7.51 -9.57 5.33
N LEU A 301 -8.61 -9.10 5.95
CA LEU A 301 -9.77 -9.92 6.35
C LEU A 301 -10.88 -9.90 5.29
N SER A 302 -10.74 -9.15 4.21
CA SER A 302 -11.74 -9.13 3.15
C SER A 302 -11.70 -10.42 2.33
N GLN A 303 -12.87 -10.90 1.91
CA GLN A 303 -12.99 -12.08 1.05
C GLN A 303 -12.16 -11.94 -0.25
N SER A 304 -12.11 -10.74 -0.82
CA SER A 304 -11.30 -10.47 -2.01
C SER A 304 -9.80 -10.65 -1.74
N SER A 305 -9.33 -10.17 -0.58
CA SER A 305 -7.94 -10.37 -0.15
C SER A 305 -7.60 -11.85 0.03
N GLU A 306 -8.48 -12.58 0.70
CA GLU A 306 -8.28 -14.02 0.96
C GLU A 306 -8.17 -14.81 -0.34
N VAL A 307 -9.11 -14.60 -1.26
CA VAL A 307 -9.17 -15.38 -2.50
C VAL A 307 -8.00 -15.06 -3.44
N VAL A 308 -7.62 -13.80 -3.59
CA VAL A 308 -6.48 -13.40 -4.43
C VAL A 308 -5.17 -13.97 -3.89
N LYS A 309 -5.00 -14.02 -2.57
CA LYS A 309 -3.81 -14.62 -1.93
C LYS A 309 -3.67 -16.11 -2.20
N LYS A 310 -4.80 -16.83 -2.30
CA LYS A 310 -4.85 -18.28 -2.58
C LYS A 310 -4.49 -18.65 -4.02
N LEU A 311 -4.52 -17.69 -4.97
CA LEU A 311 -4.11 -17.99 -6.35
C LEU A 311 -2.67 -18.50 -6.39
N ASN A 312 -2.48 -19.63 -7.06
CA ASN A 312 -1.16 -20.23 -7.22
C ASN A 312 -0.42 -19.58 -8.37
N ALA A 313 0.62 -18.79 -8.08
CA ALA A 313 1.45 -18.12 -9.06
C ALA A 313 2.90 -18.06 -8.57
N LYS A 314 3.87 -18.24 -9.50
CA LYS A 314 5.30 -18.18 -9.16
C LYS A 314 5.70 -16.78 -8.70
N VAL A 315 5.22 -15.75 -9.39
CA VAL A 315 5.51 -14.34 -9.08
C VAL A 315 4.20 -13.56 -9.03
N LYS A 316 4.07 -12.71 -8.01
CA LYS A 316 2.89 -11.88 -7.81
C LYS A 316 3.27 -10.40 -7.80
N PHE A 317 2.58 -9.61 -8.59
CA PHE A 317 2.76 -8.15 -8.64
C PHE A 317 1.49 -7.42 -8.26
N ALA A 318 1.66 -6.26 -7.63
CA ALA A 318 0.57 -5.36 -7.27
C ALA A 318 0.77 -3.99 -7.93
N LEU A 319 -0.28 -3.47 -8.57
CA LEU A 319 -0.30 -2.15 -9.18
C LEU A 319 -1.20 -1.24 -8.34
N THR A 320 -0.71 -0.08 -7.95
CA THR A 320 -1.50 0.91 -7.20
C THR A 320 -0.89 2.30 -7.33
N GLY A 321 -1.71 3.35 -7.28
CA GLY A 321 -1.21 4.72 -7.12
C GLY A 321 -0.94 5.08 -5.66
N THR A 322 -1.49 4.32 -4.72
CA THR A 322 -1.48 4.60 -3.29
C THR A 322 -1.16 3.34 -2.49
N PRO A 323 0.11 2.98 -2.29
CA PRO A 323 0.48 1.76 -1.57
C PRO A 323 0.10 1.79 -0.08
N ILE A 324 0.02 2.98 0.50
CA ILE A 324 -0.43 3.23 1.88
C ILE A 324 -1.42 4.39 1.86
N GLU A 325 -2.59 4.23 2.47
CA GLU A 325 -3.60 5.29 2.57
C GLU A 325 -3.92 5.63 4.03
N ASN A 326 -4.11 4.63 4.88
CA ASN A 326 -4.63 4.82 6.22
C ASN A 326 -3.70 4.31 7.32
N ASN A 327 -3.02 3.20 7.11
CA ASN A 327 -2.14 2.60 8.11
C ASN A 327 -1.13 1.61 7.52
N LEU A 328 -0.07 1.30 8.27
CA LEU A 328 0.97 0.35 7.86
C LEU A 328 0.47 -1.09 7.67
N MET A 329 -0.68 -1.46 8.25
CA MET A 329 -1.25 -2.80 8.03
C MET A 329 -1.72 -3.02 6.59
N GLU A 330 -2.05 -1.95 5.86
CA GLU A 330 -2.35 -2.03 4.43
C GLU A 330 -1.12 -2.50 3.65
N LEU A 331 0.04 -1.95 3.96
CA LEU A 331 1.32 -2.37 3.38
C LEU A 331 1.62 -3.84 3.71
N TRP A 332 1.42 -4.26 4.97
CA TRP A 332 1.57 -5.66 5.36
C TRP A 332 0.68 -6.57 4.51
N SER A 333 -0.57 -6.20 4.26
CA SER A 333 -1.49 -7.01 3.45
C SER A 333 -1.04 -7.14 2.00
N LEU A 334 -0.46 -6.08 1.42
CA LEU A 334 0.10 -6.12 0.07
C LEU A 334 1.35 -7.02 0.01
N PHE A 335 2.24 -6.92 0.99
CA PHE A 335 3.41 -7.79 1.06
C PHE A 335 3.06 -9.25 1.31
N ASP A 336 2.03 -9.52 2.11
CA ASP A 336 1.51 -10.87 2.34
C ASP A 336 0.91 -11.49 1.06
N TYR A 337 0.45 -10.65 0.11
CA TYR A 337 0.06 -11.09 -1.22
C TYR A 337 1.26 -11.33 -2.15
N ILE A 338 2.19 -10.36 -2.27
CA ILE A 338 3.29 -10.44 -3.24
C ILE A 338 4.41 -11.41 -2.81
N MET A 339 4.69 -11.49 -1.51
CA MET A 339 5.72 -12.34 -0.90
C MET A 339 5.27 -12.79 0.50
N PRO A 340 4.45 -13.86 0.62
CA PRO A 340 3.96 -14.34 1.90
C PRO A 340 5.09 -14.62 2.89
N GLY A 341 4.92 -14.18 4.15
CA GLY A 341 5.91 -14.36 5.21
C GLY A 341 7.10 -13.39 5.19
N TYR A 342 7.30 -12.61 4.12
CA TYR A 342 8.44 -11.67 4.02
C TYR A 342 8.45 -10.64 5.15
N LEU A 343 7.31 -10.01 5.44
CA LEU A 343 7.14 -9.06 6.55
C LEU A 343 6.59 -9.72 7.83
N TYR A 344 6.92 -10.98 8.06
CA TYR A 344 6.52 -11.75 9.25
C TYR A 344 5.01 -12.02 9.37
N SER A 345 4.60 -12.66 10.47
CA SER A 345 3.19 -12.75 10.84
C SER A 345 2.63 -11.37 11.20
N LYS A 346 1.31 -11.21 11.05
CA LYS A 346 0.59 -9.97 11.38
C LYS A 346 0.93 -9.43 12.77
N LYS A 347 0.97 -10.32 13.77
CA LYS A 347 1.29 -9.95 15.16
C LYS A 347 2.73 -9.42 15.29
N LYS A 348 3.70 -10.16 14.74
CA LYS A 348 5.12 -9.76 14.81
C LYS A 348 5.37 -8.46 14.05
N PHE A 349 4.70 -8.23 12.91
CA PHE A 349 4.75 -6.97 12.18
C PHE A 349 4.25 -5.79 13.02
N GLN A 350 3.10 -5.96 13.70
CA GLN A 350 2.55 -4.92 14.58
C GLN A 350 3.50 -4.60 15.74
N ASP A 351 4.01 -5.63 16.41
CA ASP A 351 4.89 -5.46 17.57
C ASP A 351 6.22 -4.81 17.18
N LYS A 352 6.77 -5.17 16.01
CA LYS A 352 8.08 -4.72 15.56
C LYS A 352 8.06 -3.33 14.91
N PHE A 353 7.08 -3.05 14.05
CA PHE A 353 7.09 -1.87 13.18
C PHE A 353 6.02 -0.83 13.52
N ILE A 354 4.91 -1.21 14.15
CA ILE A 354 3.85 -0.25 14.48
C ILE A 354 4.02 0.30 15.90
N LYS A 355 4.36 -0.58 16.86
CA LYS A 355 4.54 -0.18 18.26
C LYS A 355 5.93 0.40 18.58
N ASN A 356 6.86 0.36 17.63
CA ASN A 356 8.24 0.78 17.81
C ASN A 356 8.63 1.80 16.73
N GLU A 357 8.87 3.04 17.12
CA GLU A 357 9.25 4.13 16.22
C GLU A 357 10.53 3.82 15.41
N LYS A 358 11.54 3.20 16.04
CA LYS A 358 12.77 2.76 15.34
C LYS A 358 12.50 1.68 14.30
N GLY A 359 11.42 0.90 14.45
CA GLY A 359 11.04 -0.16 13.53
C GLY A 359 10.70 0.34 12.12
N ILE A 360 10.25 1.59 11.98
CA ILE A 360 9.88 2.16 10.69
C ILE A 360 11.10 2.39 9.79
N ILE A 361 12.21 2.83 10.36
CA ILE A 361 13.47 2.99 9.61
C ILE A 361 13.93 1.63 9.06
N GLU A 362 13.80 0.60 9.88
CA GLU A 362 14.12 -0.77 9.48
C GLU A 362 13.14 -1.28 8.41
N LEU A 363 11.83 -1.06 8.58
CA LEU A 363 10.81 -1.45 7.61
C LEU A 363 11.11 -0.87 6.22
N LYS A 364 11.52 0.39 6.12
CA LYS A 364 11.89 1.03 4.85
C LYS A 364 12.98 0.27 4.10
N LYS A 365 14.00 -0.20 4.81
CA LYS A 365 15.08 -1.00 4.22
C LYS A 365 14.55 -2.31 3.65
N TYR A 366 13.61 -2.96 4.37
CA TYR A 366 12.97 -4.18 3.88
C TYR A 366 12.19 -3.96 2.59
N ILE A 367 11.39 -2.89 2.52
CA ILE A 367 10.41 -2.71 1.43
C ILE A 367 10.98 -2.01 0.19
N LYS A 368 12.03 -1.19 0.35
CA LYS A 368 12.60 -0.34 -0.72
C LYS A 368 12.82 -1.05 -2.06
N PRO A 369 13.40 -2.27 -2.12
CA PRO A 369 13.65 -2.93 -3.41
C PRO A 369 12.39 -3.41 -4.12
N PHE A 370 11.31 -3.62 -3.37
CA PHE A 370 10.09 -4.26 -3.83
C PHE A 370 8.95 -3.26 -4.07
N ILE A 371 9.21 -1.97 -3.88
CA ILE A 371 8.27 -0.89 -4.19
C ILE A 371 8.95 0.08 -5.14
N LEU A 372 8.42 0.16 -6.37
CA LEU A 372 8.82 1.19 -7.31
C LEU A 372 7.76 2.28 -7.34
N ARG A 373 8.10 3.49 -6.89
CA ARG A 373 7.22 4.65 -6.84
C ARG A 373 7.88 5.86 -7.46
N ARG A 374 7.20 6.50 -8.42
CA ARG A 374 7.64 7.73 -9.06
C ARG A 374 6.47 8.71 -9.09
N LEU A 375 6.77 9.98 -8.94
CA LEU A 375 5.81 11.07 -9.04
C LEU A 375 5.85 11.68 -10.44
N LYS A 376 4.72 12.26 -10.90
CA LYS A 376 4.64 12.91 -12.21
C LYS A 376 5.67 14.04 -12.34
N ASN A 377 5.82 14.84 -11.29
CA ASN A 377 6.75 15.97 -11.28
C ASN A 377 8.22 15.54 -11.44
N ASP A 378 8.56 14.31 -11.06
CA ASP A 378 9.93 13.79 -11.15
C ASP A 378 10.28 13.30 -12.55
N VAL A 379 9.27 12.85 -13.34
CA VAL A 379 9.50 12.07 -14.57
C VAL A 379 8.78 12.62 -15.80
N MET A 380 7.92 13.62 -15.67
CA MET A 380 7.09 14.19 -16.75
C MET A 380 7.16 15.72 -16.78
N SER A 381 8.28 16.27 -17.23
CA SER A 381 8.47 17.72 -17.35
C SER A 381 7.54 18.40 -18.37
N GLU A 382 6.99 17.63 -19.31
CA GLU A 382 6.08 18.15 -20.34
C GLU A 382 4.59 18.18 -19.91
N LEU A 383 4.23 17.64 -18.73
CA LEU A 383 2.86 17.71 -18.25
C LEU A 383 2.57 19.15 -17.78
N PRO A 384 1.49 19.81 -18.27
CA PRO A 384 1.11 21.12 -17.79
C PRO A 384 0.86 21.14 -16.27
N ASP A 385 1.01 22.31 -15.67
CA ASP A 385 0.81 22.49 -14.23
C ASP A 385 -0.64 22.17 -13.80
N LYS A 386 -0.78 21.79 -12.53
CA LYS A 386 -2.05 21.63 -11.84
C LYS A 386 -2.17 22.73 -10.78
N ILE A 387 -3.22 23.54 -10.88
CA ILE A 387 -3.50 24.65 -9.96
C ILE A 387 -4.69 24.28 -9.08
N GLU A 388 -4.49 24.14 -7.79
CA GLU A 388 -5.58 23.85 -6.85
C GLU A 388 -6.06 25.14 -6.16
N LYS A 389 -7.36 25.40 -6.23
CA LYS A 389 -8.05 26.53 -5.58
C LYS A 389 -9.12 26.02 -4.62
N ARG A 390 -9.24 26.68 -3.49
CA ARG A 390 -10.30 26.41 -2.50
C ARG A 390 -11.27 27.58 -2.50
N TYR A 391 -12.53 27.29 -2.73
CA TYR A 391 -13.63 28.25 -2.67
C TYR A 391 -14.45 27.97 -1.42
N VAL A 392 -14.38 28.90 -0.47
CA VAL A 392 -15.20 28.84 0.74
C VAL A 392 -16.52 29.51 0.46
N VAL A 393 -17.60 28.74 0.48
CA VAL A 393 -18.94 29.16 0.08
C VAL A 393 -19.82 29.36 1.30
N GLU A 394 -20.51 30.47 1.36
CA GLU A 394 -21.52 30.73 2.40
C GLU A 394 -22.80 29.94 2.15
N MET A 395 -23.29 29.26 3.17
CA MET A 395 -24.62 28.65 3.14
C MET A 395 -25.71 29.73 3.10
N THR A 396 -26.86 29.44 2.47
CA THR A 396 -28.03 30.36 2.54
C THR A 396 -28.48 30.52 4.01
N LYS A 397 -29.27 31.56 4.28
CA LYS A 397 -29.78 31.80 5.64
C LYS A 397 -30.63 30.62 6.14
N GLU A 398 -31.46 30.08 5.31
CA GLU A 398 -32.34 28.94 5.55
C GLU A 398 -31.51 27.67 5.75
N GLN A 399 -30.52 27.46 4.90
CA GLN A 399 -29.57 26.33 5.03
C GLN A 399 -28.81 26.39 6.36
N LYS A 400 -28.27 27.55 6.76
CA LYS A 400 -27.60 27.74 8.05
C LYS A 400 -28.51 27.39 9.22
N LYS A 401 -29.80 27.78 9.16
CA LYS A 401 -30.77 27.49 10.21
C LYS A 401 -31.01 25.99 10.36
N VAL A 402 -31.26 25.28 9.27
CA VAL A 402 -31.46 23.83 9.26
C VAL A 402 -30.20 23.11 9.77
N TYR A 403 -29.02 23.49 9.26
CA TYR A 403 -27.75 22.91 9.65
C TYR A 403 -27.46 23.05 11.15
N LYS A 404 -27.69 24.27 11.71
CA LYS A 404 -27.51 24.55 13.13
C LYS A 404 -28.48 23.74 14.00
N THR A 405 -29.76 23.70 13.62
CA THR A 405 -30.78 22.90 14.35
C THR A 405 -30.36 21.43 14.45
N TYR A 406 -29.80 20.89 13.36
CA TYR A 406 -29.36 19.49 13.32
C TYR A 406 -28.11 19.24 14.18
N ILE A 407 -27.15 20.17 14.18
CA ILE A 407 -25.98 20.09 15.09
C ILE A 407 -26.42 20.13 16.54
N ASP A 408 -27.33 21.03 16.91
CA ASP A 408 -27.80 21.17 18.29
C ASP A 408 -28.54 19.90 18.75
N ASP A 409 -29.34 19.27 17.89
CA ASP A 409 -29.98 17.98 18.15
C ASP A 409 -28.94 16.85 18.38
N ILE A 410 -27.91 16.76 17.53
CA ILE A 410 -26.83 15.79 17.71
C ILE A 410 -26.09 16.02 19.04
N LYS A 411 -25.73 17.28 19.36
CA LYS A 411 -25.07 17.62 20.61
C LYS A 411 -25.88 17.20 21.83
N ASN A 412 -27.19 17.40 21.82
CA ASN A 412 -28.08 16.99 22.89
C ASN A 412 -28.13 15.46 23.03
N LYS A 413 -28.27 14.74 21.90
CA LYS A 413 -28.23 13.26 21.91
C LYS A 413 -26.92 12.69 22.39
N MET A 414 -25.79 13.35 22.08
CA MET A 414 -24.46 12.95 22.57
C MET A 414 -24.27 13.20 24.08
N LYS A 415 -24.97 14.19 24.66
CA LYS A 415 -24.95 14.43 26.11
C LYS A 415 -25.78 13.41 26.89
N GLU A 416 -26.92 12.99 26.31
CA GLU A 416 -27.84 12.04 26.96
C GLU A 416 -27.32 10.60 26.93
N LYS A 417 -26.55 10.23 25.94
CA LYS A 417 -25.96 8.89 25.79
C LYS A 417 -24.47 9.03 25.48
N ASP A 418 -23.64 8.22 26.12
CA ASP A 418 -22.22 8.09 25.75
C ASP A 418 -22.09 7.41 24.39
N LEU A 419 -22.44 8.15 23.32
CA LEU A 419 -22.41 7.69 21.92
C LEU A 419 -20.98 7.58 21.37
N THR A 420 -19.96 8.00 22.13
CA THR A 420 -18.55 7.94 21.68
C THR A 420 -18.09 6.51 21.36
N LYS A 421 -18.79 5.51 21.90
CA LYS A 421 -18.56 4.08 21.64
C LYS A 421 -19.35 3.53 20.45
N ASP A 422 -20.39 4.22 19.98
CA ASP A 422 -21.21 3.80 18.84
C ASP A 422 -20.76 4.50 17.54
N LYS A 423 -19.70 3.99 16.97
CA LYS A 423 -19.12 4.51 15.72
C LYS A 423 -20.12 4.55 14.56
N ILE A 424 -21.06 3.62 14.48
CA ILE A 424 -22.03 3.55 13.39
C ILE A 424 -22.98 4.75 13.43
N THR A 425 -23.50 5.05 14.62
CA THR A 425 -24.37 6.22 14.84
C THR A 425 -23.63 7.52 14.54
N ILE A 426 -22.38 7.66 14.98
CA ILE A 426 -21.54 8.83 14.68
C ILE A 426 -21.37 9.01 13.16
N PHE A 427 -21.03 7.95 12.42
CA PHE A 427 -20.89 8.02 10.97
C PHE A 427 -22.20 8.40 10.25
N SER A 428 -23.33 7.95 10.76
CA SER A 428 -24.64 8.36 10.25
C SER A 428 -24.85 9.86 10.43
N TYR A 429 -24.54 10.42 11.60
CA TYR A 429 -24.67 11.85 11.85
C TYR A 429 -23.71 12.68 10.99
N LEU A 430 -22.45 12.26 10.86
CA LEU A 430 -21.48 12.93 9.98
C LEU A 430 -21.93 12.92 8.52
N THR A 431 -22.51 11.81 8.06
CA THR A 431 -23.05 11.73 6.69
C THR A 431 -24.19 12.70 6.46
N LYS A 432 -25.13 12.78 7.41
CA LYS A 432 -26.26 13.71 7.33
C LYS A 432 -25.82 15.18 7.42
N LEU A 433 -24.87 15.52 8.28
CA LEU A 433 -24.30 16.88 8.34
C LEU A 433 -23.63 17.26 7.01
N ARG A 434 -22.93 16.34 6.37
CA ARG A 434 -22.36 16.59 5.03
C ARG A 434 -23.46 16.85 4.02
N GLN A 435 -24.51 16.03 3.97
CA GLN A 435 -25.62 16.22 3.05
C GLN A 435 -26.30 17.58 3.26
N LEU A 436 -26.55 18.00 4.51
CA LEU A 436 -27.11 19.32 4.82
C LEU A 436 -26.19 20.48 4.43
N ALA A 437 -24.87 20.30 4.51
CA ALA A 437 -23.91 21.30 4.04
C ALA A 437 -23.90 21.46 2.52
N LEU A 438 -24.32 20.41 1.79
CA LEU A 438 -24.41 20.42 0.33
C LEU A 438 -25.76 20.94 -0.14
N ASP A 439 -26.83 20.29 0.28
CA ASP A 439 -28.22 20.64 -0.06
C ASP A 439 -29.19 20.06 0.97
N PRO A 440 -29.83 20.88 1.83
CA PRO A 440 -30.82 20.38 2.79
C PRO A 440 -32.02 19.67 2.13
N GLY A 441 -32.37 20.01 0.87
CA GLY A 441 -33.47 19.37 0.13
C GLY A 441 -33.31 17.87 -0.03
N ILE A 442 -32.10 17.33 0.15
CA ILE A 442 -31.84 15.88 0.13
C ILE A 442 -32.43 15.15 1.35
N LEU A 443 -32.53 15.83 2.49
CA LEU A 443 -32.94 15.25 3.78
C LEU A 443 -34.22 15.82 4.35
N VAL A 444 -34.61 17.02 3.90
CA VAL A 444 -35.74 17.75 4.46
C VAL A 444 -36.80 17.92 3.39
N ASP A 445 -37.88 17.17 3.52
CA ASP A 445 -39.01 17.25 2.60
C ASP A 445 -39.61 18.66 2.56
N GLY A 446 -39.87 19.16 1.36
CA GLY A 446 -40.45 20.51 1.17
C GLY A 446 -39.49 21.66 1.46
N TYR A 447 -38.19 21.42 1.55
CA TYR A 447 -37.20 22.49 1.70
C TYR A 447 -37.10 23.34 0.42
N ILE A 448 -37.24 24.67 0.58
CA ILE A 448 -37.21 25.65 -0.52
C ILE A 448 -36.12 26.72 -0.34
N GLY A 449 -35.22 26.53 0.63
CA GLY A 449 -34.24 27.56 1.00
C GLY A 449 -32.99 27.64 0.11
N GLY A 450 -32.90 26.83 -0.94
CA GLY A 450 -31.77 26.79 -1.86
C GLY A 450 -30.48 26.27 -1.24
N SER A 451 -29.42 26.17 -2.03
CA SER A 451 -28.08 25.78 -1.59
C SER A 451 -27.03 26.76 -2.12
N GLY A 452 -26.38 27.49 -1.23
CA GLY A 452 -25.34 28.42 -1.65
C GLY A 452 -24.20 27.75 -2.44
N LYS A 453 -23.93 26.47 -2.17
CA LYS A 453 -22.89 25.72 -2.92
C LYS A 453 -23.36 25.39 -4.34
N ILE A 454 -24.62 25.00 -4.53
CA ILE A 454 -25.16 24.73 -5.86
C ILE A 454 -25.18 26.03 -6.67
N ASP A 455 -25.64 27.15 -6.09
CA ASP A 455 -25.68 28.43 -6.77
C ASP A 455 -24.32 28.86 -7.30
N VAL A 456 -23.29 28.84 -6.44
CA VAL A 456 -21.90 29.13 -6.83
C VAL A 456 -21.37 28.14 -7.88
N THR A 457 -21.79 26.88 -7.83
CA THR A 457 -21.34 25.87 -8.80
C THR A 457 -21.92 26.16 -10.19
N VAL A 458 -23.19 26.53 -10.27
CA VAL A 458 -23.85 26.90 -11.53
C VAL A 458 -23.17 28.13 -12.13
N ASP A 459 -22.90 29.14 -11.32
CA ASP A 459 -22.22 30.37 -11.76
C ASP A 459 -20.83 30.06 -12.33
N LEU A 460 -20.03 29.26 -11.61
CA LEU A 460 -18.69 28.83 -12.05
C LEU A 460 -18.76 28.04 -13.37
N ILE A 461 -19.70 27.10 -13.47
CA ILE A 461 -19.86 26.28 -14.68
C ILE A 461 -20.24 27.16 -15.88
N ASN A 462 -21.14 28.10 -15.71
CA ASN A 462 -21.52 29.06 -16.77
C ASN A 462 -20.28 29.90 -17.18
N GLU A 463 -19.48 30.38 -16.24
CA GLU A 463 -18.26 31.14 -16.52
C GLU A 463 -17.28 30.30 -17.34
N PHE A 464 -17.00 29.06 -16.92
CA PHE A 464 -16.07 28.17 -17.62
C PHE A 464 -16.57 27.74 -19.00
N ILE A 465 -17.87 27.47 -19.15
CA ILE A 465 -18.47 27.15 -20.46
C ILE A 465 -18.28 28.33 -21.42
N ASN A 466 -18.50 29.55 -20.95
CA ASN A 466 -18.36 30.77 -21.77
C ASN A 466 -16.88 30.99 -22.17
N ASN A 467 -15.94 30.61 -21.33
CA ASN A 467 -14.49 30.64 -21.60
C ASN A 467 -13.98 29.41 -22.37
N ASN A 468 -14.89 28.58 -22.88
CA ASN A 468 -14.59 27.39 -23.69
C ASN A 468 -13.83 26.26 -22.97
N HIS A 469 -13.88 26.19 -21.63
CA HIS A 469 -13.34 25.10 -20.85
C HIS A 469 -14.25 23.88 -20.82
N LYS A 470 -13.65 22.68 -20.66
CA LYS A 470 -14.36 21.43 -20.36
C LYS A 470 -14.21 21.07 -18.90
N ILE A 471 -15.32 20.73 -18.27
CA ILE A 471 -15.46 20.65 -16.81
C ILE A 471 -15.81 19.23 -16.39
N LEU A 472 -15.09 18.69 -15.41
CA LEU A 472 -15.46 17.49 -14.66
C LEU A 472 -15.98 17.94 -13.29
N LEU A 473 -17.21 17.59 -12.95
CA LEU A 473 -17.76 17.83 -11.62
C LEU A 473 -17.92 16.51 -10.88
N PHE A 474 -17.24 16.39 -9.78
CA PHE A 474 -17.28 15.21 -8.92
C PHE A 474 -18.03 15.46 -7.63
N SER A 475 -18.96 14.55 -7.28
CA SER A 475 -19.57 14.48 -5.96
C SER A 475 -19.64 13.05 -5.46
N GLN A 476 -19.56 12.88 -4.14
CA GLN A 476 -19.80 11.58 -3.50
C GLN A 476 -21.28 11.20 -3.52
N PHE A 477 -22.16 12.19 -3.44
CA PHE A 477 -23.59 11.99 -3.30
C PHE A 477 -24.28 12.10 -4.66
N THR A 478 -24.83 10.99 -5.15
CA THR A 478 -25.61 10.98 -6.39
C THR A 478 -26.86 11.85 -6.27
N SER A 479 -27.48 11.92 -5.09
CA SER A 479 -28.62 12.80 -4.82
C SER A 479 -28.31 14.28 -5.05
N VAL A 480 -27.08 14.73 -4.74
CA VAL A 480 -26.64 16.11 -5.07
C VAL A 480 -26.49 16.29 -6.57
N LEU A 481 -25.90 15.29 -7.25
CA LEU A 481 -25.78 15.34 -8.70
C LEU A 481 -27.18 15.41 -9.37
N ASP A 482 -28.18 14.72 -8.80
CA ASP A 482 -29.57 14.78 -9.28
C ASP A 482 -30.19 16.17 -9.06
N SER A 483 -29.94 16.84 -7.92
CA SER A 483 -30.32 18.23 -7.70
C SER A 483 -29.68 19.17 -8.75
N ILE A 484 -28.37 18.99 -9.02
CA ILE A 484 -27.64 19.78 -10.03
C ILE A 484 -28.21 19.54 -11.44
N LYS A 485 -28.50 18.27 -11.81
CA LYS A 485 -29.13 17.92 -13.10
C LYS A 485 -30.45 18.66 -13.30
N THR A 486 -31.30 18.68 -12.27
CA THR A 486 -32.60 19.37 -12.34
C THR A 486 -32.45 20.86 -12.68
N ILE A 487 -31.42 21.50 -12.12
CA ILE A 487 -31.11 22.91 -12.41
C ILE A 487 -30.53 23.07 -13.82
N PHE A 488 -29.62 22.19 -14.22
CA PHE A 488 -29.04 22.24 -15.57
C PHE A 488 -30.10 22.04 -16.66
N ASP A 489 -31.03 21.10 -16.44
CA ASP A 489 -32.16 20.88 -17.36
C ASP A 489 -33.04 22.14 -17.47
N ALA A 490 -33.27 22.85 -16.35
CA ALA A 490 -34.04 24.10 -16.33
C ALA A 490 -33.29 25.25 -17.02
N GLU A 491 -31.96 25.31 -16.91
CA GLU A 491 -31.13 26.35 -17.54
C GLU A 491 -30.68 26.01 -18.97
N GLY A 492 -30.97 24.81 -19.46
CA GLY A 492 -30.56 24.33 -20.79
C GLY A 492 -29.08 24.03 -20.91
N ILE A 493 -28.38 23.71 -19.80
CA ILE A 493 -26.98 23.30 -19.78
C ILE A 493 -26.89 21.80 -20.14
N GLU A 494 -26.26 21.50 -21.26
CA GLU A 494 -26.04 20.11 -21.67
C GLU A 494 -24.89 19.47 -20.90
N TYR A 495 -25.07 18.21 -20.44
CA TYR A 495 -24.09 17.49 -19.67
C TYR A 495 -24.07 16.00 -19.99
N PHE A 496 -22.90 15.33 -19.71
CA PHE A 496 -22.81 13.89 -19.56
C PHE A 496 -22.95 13.51 -18.09
N TYR A 497 -23.45 12.31 -17.82
CA TYR A 497 -23.62 11.80 -16.46
C TYR A 497 -23.07 10.37 -16.32
N LEU A 498 -22.36 10.12 -15.23
CA LEU A 498 -21.79 8.80 -14.93
C LEU A 498 -21.83 8.52 -13.42
N ASP A 499 -22.42 7.38 -13.06
CA ASP A 499 -22.47 6.90 -11.68
C ASP A 499 -22.15 5.40 -11.54
N GLY A 500 -22.39 4.82 -10.34
CA GLY A 500 -22.15 3.41 -10.06
C GLY A 500 -23.01 2.44 -10.85
N SER A 501 -24.20 2.86 -11.33
CA SER A 501 -25.13 2.03 -12.08
C SER A 501 -24.76 1.91 -13.57
N THR A 502 -23.95 2.85 -14.09
CA THR A 502 -23.51 2.87 -15.50
C THR A 502 -22.68 1.63 -15.83
N LYS A 503 -23.09 0.87 -16.84
CA LYS A 503 -22.42 -0.36 -17.27
C LYS A 503 -20.98 -0.09 -17.74
N ALA A 504 -20.08 -1.02 -17.51
CA ALA A 504 -18.66 -0.85 -17.84
C ALA A 504 -18.40 -0.57 -19.34
N SER A 505 -19.16 -1.18 -20.25
CA SER A 505 -19.08 -0.91 -21.69
C SER A 505 -19.54 0.50 -22.05
N GLU A 506 -20.61 0.97 -21.44
CA GLU A 506 -21.20 2.28 -21.65
C GLU A 506 -20.29 3.41 -21.17
N ARG A 507 -19.54 3.19 -20.07
CA ARG A 507 -18.55 4.16 -19.56
C ARG A 507 -17.50 4.53 -20.61
N VAL A 508 -17.04 3.57 -21.40
CA VAL A 508 -16.05 3.80 -22.46
C VAL A 508 -16.64 4.67 -23.57
N SER A 509 -17.90 4.41 -23.95
CA SER A 509 -18.61 5.23 -24.96
C SER A 509 -18.77 6.68 -24.49
N LEU A 510 -19.31 6.89 -23.26
CA LEU A 510 -19.50 8.21 -22.68
C LEU A 510 -18.20 9.02 -22.61
N VAL A 511 -17.10 8.38 -22.23
CA VAL A 511 -15.77 9.02 -22.18
C VAL A 511 -15.31 9.46 -23.57
N ASN A 512 -15.48 8.60 -24.58
CA ASN A 512 -15.10 8.91 -25.95
C ASN A 512 -15.97 10.03 -26.52
N GLU A 513 -17.27 9.99 -26.28
CA GLU A 513 -18.20 11.01 -26.71
C GLU A 513 -17.89 12.38 -26.06
N PHE A 514 -17.64 12.41 -24.75
CA PHE A 514 -17.24 13.64 -24.06
C PHE A 514 -15.91 14.19 -24.60
N ASN A 515 -14.89 13.35 -24.77
CA ASN A 515 -13.60 13.80 -25.27
C ASN A 515 -13.69 14.42 -26.67
N ASN A 516 -14.59 13.91 -27.52
CA ASN A 516 -14.77 14.37 -28.91
C ASN A 516 -15.86 15.44 -29.05
N SER A 517 -16.70 15.68 -28.04
CA SER A 517 -17.75 16.68 -28.10
C SER A 517 -17.17 18.09 -28.03
N ASN A 518 -17.62 18.97 -28.92
CA ASN A 518 -17.39 20.41 -28.81
C ASN A 518 -18.61 21.17 -28.22
N LYS A 519 -19.76 20.50 -28.15
CA LYS A 519 -21.02 21.09 -27.70
C LYS A 519 -21.20 20.88 -26.18
N VAL A 520 -21.11 19.66 -25.73
CA VAL A 520 -21.29 19.31 -24.31
C VAL A 520 -19.94 19.44 -23.59
N LYS A 521 -19.86 20.38 -22.65
CA LYS A 521 -18.65 20.76 -21.95
C LYS A 521 -18.59 20.27 -20.50
N VAL A 522 -19.68 19.76 -19.96
CA VAL A 522 -19.80 19.35 -18.56
C VAL A 522 -19.99 17.85 -18.46
N PHE A 523 -19.24 17.22 -17.54
CA PHE A 523 -19.41 15.82 -17.18
C PHE A 523 -19.63 15.70 -15.66
N LEU A 524 -20.84 15.33 -15.26
CA LEU A 524 -21.23 15.05 -13.87
C LEU A 524 -20.85 13.60 -13.52
N ILE A 525 -20.03 13.40 -12.52
CA ILE A 525 -19.46 12.09 -12.23
C ILE A 525 -19.55 11.80 -10.74
N SER A 526 -20.13 10.65 -10.35
CA SER A 526 -20.03 10.23 -8.97
C SER A 526 -18.58 9.85 -8.62
N LEU A 527 -18.06 10.32 -7.48
CA LEU A 527 -16.66 10.20 -7.11
C LEU A 527 -16.17 8.73 -7.09
N LYS A 528 -17.01 7.81 -6.62
CA LYS A 528 -16.69 6.37 -6.61
C LYS A 528 -16.63 5.78 -8.03
N ALA A 529 -17.48 6.21 -8.93
CA ALA A 529 -17.49 5.72 -10.32
C ALA A 529 -16.36 6.34 -11.14
N GLY A 530 -16.05 7.62 -10.90
CA GLY A 530 -14.99 8.37 -11.56
C GLY A 530 -13.57 7.98 -11.10
N GLY A 531 -13.43 7.40 -9.91
CA GLY A 531 -12.14 7.01 -9.33
C GLY A 531 -11.39 5.92 -10.11
N THR A 532 -11.97 5.30 -11.14
CA THR A 532 -11.37 4.16 -11.83
C THR A 532 -11.34 4.31 -13.35
N GLY A 533 -10.13 4.33 -13.94
CA GLY A 533 -9.81 4.00 -15.32
C GLY A 533 -10.26 4.95 -16.44
N LEU A 534 -10.96 6.02 -16.15
CA LEU A 534 -11.42 6.96 -17.17
C LEU A 534 -10.25 7.81 -17.72
N ASN A 535 -10.26 8.11 -19.01
CA ASN A 535 -9.32 9.02 -19.66
C ASN A 535 -10.04 10.26 -20.17
N LEU A 536 -10.00 11.36 -19.41
CA LEU A 536 -10.76 12.58 -19.63
C LEU A 536 -9.84 13.80 -19.90
N THR A 537 -8.77 13.58 -20.67
CA THR A 537 -7.74 14.60 -20.96
C THR A 537 -8.23 15.78 -21.81
N SER A 538 -9.45 15.75 -22.31
CA SER A 538 -10.06 16.92 -22.96
C SER A 538 -10.54 17.96 -21.95
N ALA A 539 -10.73 17.58 -20.67
CA ALA A 539 -11.14 18.50 -19.62
C ALA A 539 -9.92 19.17 -18.98
N ASP A 540 -10.05 20.46 -18.71
CA ASP A 540 -9.03 21.30 -18.07
C ASP A 540 -9.52 21.97 -16.78
N VAL A 541 -10.79 21.76 -16.39
CA VAL A 541 -11.35 22.17 -15.11
C VAL A 541 -11.90 20.96 -14.38
N VAL A 542 -11.55 20.82 -13.10
CA VAL A 542 -12.05 19.77 -12.21
C VAL A 542 -12.64 20.40 -10.97
N ILE A 543 -13.93 20.18 -10.73
CA ILE A 543 -14.63 20.69 -9.55
C ILE A 543 -14.95 19.52 -8.62
N HIS A 544 -14.38 19.56 -7.41
CA HIS A 544 -14.80 18.71 -6.29
C HIS A 544 -15.88 19.44 -5.53
N PHE A 545 -17.14 19.00 -5.72
CA PHE A 545 -18.30 19.63 -5.09
C PHE A 545 -18.30 19.45 -3.57
N ASP A 546 -17.85 18.28 -3.09
CA ASP A 546 -17.72 17.97 -1.67
C ASP A 546 -16.35 17.33 -1.36
N PRO A 547 -15.74 17.67 -0.21
CA PRO A 547 -14.49 17.06 0.21
C PRO A 547 -14.70 15.62 0.69
N TRP A 548 -13.74 14.76 0.39
CA TRP A 548 -13.73 13.38 0.81
C TRP A 548 -12.77 13.14 1.97
N TRP A 549 -13.08 12.20 2.86
CA TRP A 549 -12.21 11.85 3.99
C TRP A 549 -10.80 11.41 3.58
N ASN A 550 -10.66 10.78 2.41
CA ASN A 550 -9.38 10.34 1.88
C ASN A 550 -8.96 11.20 0.68
N PRO A 551 -7.96 12.08 0.83
CA PRO A 551 -7.52 12.97 -0.25
C PRO A 551 -7.03 12.21 -1.49
N ALA A 552 -6.51 10.99 -1.33
CA ALA A 552 -6.05 10.19 -2.46
C ALA A 552 -7.16 9.87 -3.48
N ILE A 553 -8.42 9.78 -3.05
CA ILE A 553 -9.55 9.54 -3.96
C ILE A 553 -9.88 10.79 -4.77
N GLU A 554 -9.76 11.99 -4.18
CA GLU A 554 -9.90 13.26 -4.92
C GLU A 554 -8.75 13.41 -5.93
N ASP A 555 -7.52 13.12 -5.51
CA ASP A 555 -6.35 13.15 -6.38
C ASP A 555 -6.52 12.14 -7.54
N GLN A 556 -7.04 10.93 -7.28
CA GLN A 556 -7.38 9.95 -8.31
C GLN A 556 -8.41 10.46 -9.31
N ALA A 557 -9.44 11.17 -8.86
CA ALA A 557 -10.45 11.75 -9.72
C ALA A 557 -9.87 12.90 -10.57
N THR A 558 -9.07 13.77 -9.97
CA THR A 558 -8.34 14.85 -10.66
C THR A 558 -7.39 14.29 -11.73
N ASP A 559 -6.72 13.19 -11.47
CA ASP A 559 -5.80 12.51 -12.38
C ASP A 559 -6.48 11.92 -13.63
N ARG A 560 -7.79 11.98 -13.74
CA ARG A 560 -8.53 11.67 -15.00
C ARG A 560 -8.33 12.74 -16.05
N ALA A 561 -8.18 13.98 -15.63
CA ALA A 561 -7.87 15.14 -16.50
C ALA A 561 -6.35 15.39 -16.54
N HIS A 562 -5.66 15.38 -15.39
CA HIS A 562 -4.25 15.68 -15.27
C HIS A 562 -3.36 14.44 -15.47
N ARG A 563 -3.21 14.04 -16.72
CA ARG A 563 -2.41 12.87 -17.13
C ARG A 563 -1.81 13.05 -18.51
N PHE A 564 -0.99 12.10 -18.95
CA PHE A 564 -0.42 12.11 -20.29
C PHE A 564 -1.48 12.34 -21.37
N GLY A 565 -1.22 13.31 -22.25
CA GLY A 565 -2.13 13.78 -23.30
C GLY A 565 -2.87 15.07 -22.96
N GLN A 566 -2.78 15.54 -21.70
CA GLN A 566 -3.26 16.87 -21.33
C GLN A 566 -2.38 17.95 -21.95
N LYS A 567 -3.00 18.98 -22.54
CA LYS A 567 -2.31 20.09 -23.22
C LYS A 567 -2.46 21.42 -22.48
N ASN A 568 -3.45 21.51 -21.61
CA ASN A 568 -3.79 22.72 -20.87
C ASN A 568 -3.43 22.60 -19.39
N VAL A 569 -3.19 23.72 -18.73
CA VAL A 569 -3.14 23.78 -17.27
C VAL A 569 -4.46 23.27 -16.71
N VAL A 570 -4.41 22.35 -15.73
CA VAL A 570 -5.61 21.82 -15.09
C VAL A 570 -5.93 22.63 -13.84
N GLU A 571 -7.08 23.31 -13.85
CA GLU A 571 -7.58 24.02 -12.68
C GLU A 571 -8.46 23.09 -11.84
N VAL A 572 -8.09 22.90 -10.57
CA VAL A 572 -8.81 22.06 -9.62
C VAL A 572 -9.47 22.96 -8.57
N ILE A 573 -10.78 22.91 -8.51
CA ILE A 573 -11.60 23.71 -7.60
C ILE A 573 -12.18 22.79 -6.53
N LYS A 574 -11.94 23.13 -5.25
CA LYS A 574 -12.54 22.45 -4.10
C LYS A 574 -13.51 23.39 -3.42
N LEU A 575 -14.81 23.04 -3.46
CA LEU A 575 -15.86 23.82 -2.84
C LEU A 575 -16.04 23.39 -1.38
N ILE A 576 -16.06 24.34 -0.46
CA ILE A 576 -16.12 24.12 0.97
C ILE A 576 -17.22 25.00 1.59
N SER A 577 -18.22 24.40 2.22
CA SER A 577 -19.26 25.16 2.92
C SER A 577 -18.72 25.74 4.21
N LYS A 578 -18.75 27.07 4.36
CA LYS A 578 -18.23 27.81 5.51
C LYS A 578 -18.99 27.46 6.80
N GLY A 579 -18.24 27.28 7.89
CA GLY A 579 -18.81 26.94 9.18
C GLY A 579 -19.44 25.55 9.25
N SER A 580 -19.05 24.63 8.39
CA SER A 580 -19.57 23.27 8.33
C SER A 580 -18.53 22.22 8.68
N ILE A 581 -18.98 20.96 8.75
CA ILE A 581 -18.13 19.79 8.92
C ILE A 581 -17.06 19.68 7.81
N GLU A 582 -17.26 20.28 6.63
CA GLU A 582 -16.34 20.20 5.53
C GLU A 582 -15.01 20.91 5.81
N GLU A 583 -15.02 22.05 6.52
CA GLU A 583 -13.79 22.71 6.94
C GLU A 583 -12.93 21.80 7.83
N LYS A 584 -13.58 21.01 8.69
CA LYS A 584 -12.90 20.07 9.56
C LYS A 584 -12.36 18.87 8.78
N ILE A 585 -13.09 18.39 7.79
CA ILE A 585 -12.61 17.33 6.86
C ILE A 585 -11.35 17.79 6.14
N ILE A 586 -11.29 19.03 5.67
CA ILE A 586 -10.10 19.56 5.00
C ILE A 586 -8.89 19.61 5.95
N LYS A 587 -9.06 20.09 7.17
CA LYS A 587 -7.97 20.07 8.19
C LYS A 587 -7.44 18.66 8.43
N LEU A 588 -8.35 17.70 8.53
CA LEU A 588 -8.00 16.29 8.69
C LEU A 588 -7.30 15.70 7.46
N GLN A 589 -7.68 16.14 6.23
CA GLN A 589 -6.97 15.75 5.00
C GLN A 589 -5.52 16.26 5.00
N GLU A 590 -5.29 17.49 5.46
CA GLU A 590 -3.96 18.11 5.52
C GLU A 590 -3.04 17.33 6.46
N SER A 591 -3.48 17.06 7.68
CA SER A 591 -2.74 16.24 8.65
C SER A 591 -2.39 14.86 8.08
N LYS A 592 -3.31 14.28 7.33
CA LYS A 592 -3.12 12.97 6.70
C LYS A 592 -2.10 12.99 5.56
N LYS A 593 -2.12 14.00 4.70
CA LYS A 593 -1.12 14.17 3.64
C LYS A 593 0.29 14.33 4.21
N GLU A 594 0.44 15.07 5.29
CA GLU A 594 1.71 15.23 6.02
C GLU A 594 2.22 13.89 6.53
N ILE A 595 1.38 13.10 7.22
CA ILE A 595 1.75 11.79 7.76
C ILE A 595 2.15 10.80 6.65
N ILE A 596 1.39 10.73 5.56
CA ILE A 596 1.71 9.84 4.43
C ILE A 596 3.05 10.25 3.79
N ASN A 597 3.28 11.53 3.60
CA ASN A 597 4.52 12.04 3.05
C ASN A 597 5.70 11.76 4.00
N GLU A 598 5.53 11.91 5.30
CA GLU A 598 6.52 11.57 6.30
C GLU A 598 6.85 10.07 6.30
N ILE A 599 5.85 9.19 6.21
CA ILE A 599 6.07 7.73 6.11
C ILE A 599 6.88 7.40 4.85
N MET A 600 6.50 8.00 3.72
CA MET A 600 7.15 7.71 2.43
C MET A 600 8.53 8.37 2.30
N ASN A 601 8.73 9.56 2.94
CA ASN A 601 9.95 10.36 2.83
C ASN A 601 10.90 10.26 4.04
N GLY A 602 10.48 9.71 5.20
CA GLY A 602 11.44 9.41 6.26
C GLY A 602 11.11 9.83 7.67
N ASN A 603 10.16 10.71 7.92
CA ASN A 603 9.79 11.19 9.25
C ASN A 603 8.40 10.64 9.61
N TYR A 604 8.20 10.10 10.79
CA TYR A 604 6.96 9.44 11.19
C TYR A 604 6.39 9.95 12.51
N THR A 605 5.07 10.19 12.52
CA THR A 605 4.26 10.28 13.73
C THR A 605 2.99 9.43 13.58
N ASN A 606 2.55 8.77 14.65
CA ASN A 606 1.49 7.76 14.69
C ASN A 606 0.10 8.28 14.28
N GLY A 607 -0.62 7.55 13.43
CA GLY A 607 -2.08 7.70 13.33
C GLY A 607 -2.76 7.04 12.12
N GLY A 608 -3.65 6.10 12.35
CA GLY A 608 -4.67 5.62 11.41
C GLY A 608 -5.98 6.39 11.60
N PHE A 609 -6.60 6.87 10.52
CA PHE A 609 -7.46 8.06 10.54
C PHE A 609 -8.87 7.94 11.14
N LEU A 610 -9.72 7.03 10.76
CA LEU A 610 -11.11 6.99 11.26
C LEU A 610 -11.38 5.88 12.28
N SER A 611 -10.54 4.87 12.30
CA SER A 611 -10.60 3.81 13.31
C SER A 611 -9.89 4.21 14.61
N SER A 612 -9.08 5.28 14.57
CA SER A 612 -8.24 5.76 15.67
C SER A 612 -8.64 7.14 16.20
N LEU A 613 -9.67 7.79 15.63
CA LEU A 613 -10.22 9.00 16.28
C LEU A 613 -10.59 8.65 17.72
N ASP A 614 -9.99 9.36 18.65
CA ASP A 614 -10.35 9.27 20.05
C ASP A 614 -11.69 9.99 20.35
N ALA A 615 -12.19 9.84 21.57
CA ALA A 615 -13.47 10.42 21.95
C ALA A 615 -13.46 11.96 21.90
N ASP A 616 -12.31 12.58 22.05
CA ASP A 616 -12.19 14.05 22.07
C ASP A 616 -12.07 14.60 20.65
N GLU A 617 -11.34 13.94 19.75
CA GLU A 617 -11.34 14.25 18.31
C GLU A 617 -12.73 14.10 17.68
N ILE A 618 -13.49 13.07 18.09
CA ILE A 618 -14.88 12.90 17.64
C ILE A 618 -15.75 14.07 18.13
N LYS A 619 -15.60 14.52 19.38
CA LYS A 619 -16.34 15.67 19.92
C LYS A 619 -15.98 16.96 19.17
N GLU A 620 -14.71 17.13 18.80
CA GLU A 620 -14.25 18.28 18.03
C GLU A 620 -14.90 18.36 16.66
N LEU A 621 -15.22 17.22 16.02
CA LEU A 621 -15.96 17.21 14.76
C LEU A 621 -17.36 17.83 14.86
N PHE A 622 -17.97 17.81 16.04
CA PHE A 622 -19.30 18.38 16.30
C PHE A 622 -19.26 19.73 17.05
N SER A 623 -18.07 20.25 17.39
CA SER A 623 -17.88 21.51 18.14
C SER A 623 -18.26 22.80 17.36
#